data_57e793687df91f81aaaff13fc3fc2f02
#
_entry.id   57e793687df91f81aaaff13fc3fc2f02
#
_cell.length_a   1.000
_cell.length_b   1.000
_cell.length_c   1.000
_cell.angle_alpha   90.00
_cell.angle_beta   90.00
_cell.angle_gamma   90.00
#
_symmetry.space_group_name_H-M   'P 1'
#
loop_
_entity.id
_entity.type
_entity.pdbx_description
1 polymer ?
#
loop_
_entity_poly.entity_id
_entity_poly.type
_entity_poly.pdbx_seq_one_letter_code
_entity_poly.pdbx_strand_id
1 'polypeptide(L)'
;MTVLGGYTVHPEVGTQEMAVFQYAMKNHVGVSFNPVIVASQVVDGTNYLFVCTGKVVVPNAETKVYVIKIYTKFQHSIAPTVEILSIDELPIASLLDLKAGV
;
A
#
# COMPACT_ATOMS: atom_id res chain seq x y z
N MET A 1 -17.72 -2.82 6.59
CA MET A 1 -16.94 -2.26 5.47
C MET A 1 -16.95 -0.75 5.55
N THR A 2 -15.79 -0.12 5.53
CA THR A 2 -15.64 1.32 5.67
C THR A 2 -15.24 1.93 4.34
N VAL A 3 -15.90 3.04 3.95
CA VAL A 3 -15.60 3.75 2.71
C VAL A 3 -15.02 5.12 3.06
N LEU A 4 -13.82 5.43 2.54
CA LEU A 4 -13.13 6.69 2.76
C LEU A 4 -12.68 7.28 1.41
N GLY A 5 -13.24 8.44 1.03
CA GLY A 5 -12.87 9.10 -0.21
C GLY A 5 -13.05 8.25 -1.45
N GLY A 6 -14.10 7.43 -1.51
CA GLY A 6 -14.32 6.50 -2.60
C GLY A 6 -13.60 5.17 -2.47
N TYR A 7 -12.74 5.01 -1.46
CA TYR A 7 -12.05 3.75 -1.17
C TYR A 7 -12.83 2.89 -0.20
N THR A 8 -12.82 1.58 -0.43
CA THR A 8 -13.32 0.59 0.51
C THR A 8 -12.15 0.04 1.31
N VAL A 9 -12.21 0.18 2.62
CA VAL A 9 -11.13 -0.31 3.49
C VAL A 9 -11.36 -1.79 3.79
N HIS A 10 -10.31 -2.58 3.59
CA HIS A 10 -10.27 -4.00 3.93
C HIS A 10 -9.36 -4.17 5.16
N PRO A 11 -9.89 -4.65 6.29
CA PRO A 11 -9.09 -4.74 7.52
C PRO A 11 -7.95 -5.76 7.43
N GLU A 12 -8.04 -6.67 6.47
CA GLU A 12 -7.00 -7.67 6.24
C GLU A 12 -6.56 -7.62 4.78
N VAL A 13 -5.27 -7.86 4.55
CA VAL A 13 -4.73 -7.96 3.20
C VAL A 13 -4.98 -9.40 2.71
N GLY A 14 -5.94 -9.56 1.79
CA GLY A 14 -6.29 -10.85 1.25
C GLY A 14 -5.23 -11.40 0.29
N THR A 15 -5.43 -12.63 -0.15
CA THR A 15 -4.48 -13.31 -1.05
C THR A 15 -4.32 -12.55 -2.37
N GLN A 16 -5.41 -12.06 -2.94
CA GLN A 16 -5.37 -11.32 -4.21
C GLN A 16 -4.62 -10.01 -4.06
N GLU A 17 -4.91 -9.24 -3.00
CA GLU A 17 -4.27 -7.97 -2.73
C GLU A 17 -2.79 -8.15 -2.43
N MET A 18 -2.44 -9.20 -1.70
CA MET A 18 -1.03 -9.53 -1.43
C MET A 18 -0.30 -9.88 -2.73
N ALA A 19 -0.93 -10.60 -3.63
CA ALA A 19 -0.32 -10.94 -4.93
C ALA A 19 -0.04 -9.68 -5.76
N VAL A 20 -0.98 -8.72 -5.78
CA VAL A 20 -0.78 -7.43 -6.45
C VAL A 20 0.40 -6.69 -5.83
N PHE A 21 0.45 -6.62 -4.50
CA PHE A 21 1.51 -5.94 -3.78
C PHE A 21 2.87 -6.56 -4.08
N GLN A 22 2.99 -7.87 -3.97
CA GLN A 22 4.25 -8.58 -4.23
C GLN A 22 4.72 -8.40 -5.66
N TYR A 23 3.80 -8.46 -6.62
CA TYR A 23 4.14 -8.24 -8.02
C TYR A 23 4.64 -6.81 -8.26
N ALA A 24 3.93 -5.82 -7.71
CA ALA A 24 4.31 -4.41 -7.89
C ALA A 24 5.67 -4.11 -7.27
N MET A 25 5.95 -4.70 -6.10
CA MET A 25 7.14 -4.37 -5.32
C MET A 25 8.34 -5.29 -5.61
N LYS A 26 8.23 -6.20 -6.55
CA LYS A 26 9.26 -7.24 -6.79
C LYS A 26 10.66 -6.70 -7.08
N ASN A 27 10.76 -5.49 -7.60
CA ASN A 27 12.05 -4.86 -7.93
C ASN A 27 12.54 -3.87 -6.86
N HIS A 28 11.78 -3.71 -5.77
CA HIS A 28 12.16 -2.83 -4.67
C HIS A 28 12.88 -3.64 -3.60
N VAL A 29 14.22 -3.53 -3.57
CA VAL A 29 15.04 -4.40 -2.72
C VAL A 29 15.70 -3.70 -1.53
N GLY A 30 15.65 -2.37 -1.44
CA GLY A 30 16.31 -1.62 -0.37
C GLY A 30 15.52 -1.54 0.93
N VAL A 31 14.21 -1.82 0.89
CA VAL A 31 13.31 -1.75 2.04
C VAL A 31 12.44 -2.99 2.04
N SER A 32 12.29 -3.59 3.22
CA SER A 32 11.37 -4.70 3.42
C SER A 32 10.02 -4.14 3.85
N PHE A 33 9.02 -4.22 2.97
CA PHE A 33 7.66 -3.73 3.25
C PHE A 33 6.75 -4.88 3.63
N ASN A 34 5.89 -4.64 4.64
CA ASN A 34 4.86 -5.57 5.06
C ASN A 34 3.51 -4.85 5.06
N PRO A 35 2.62 -5.14 4.10
CA PRO A 35 1.31 -4.51 4.09
C PRO A 35 0.43 -5.05 5.21
N VAL A 36 -0.23 -4.15 5.93
CA VAL A 36 -1.08 -4.50 7.07
C VAL A 36 -2.54 -4.16 6.85
N ILE A 37 -2.83 -3.14 6.05
CA ILE A 37 -4.19 -2.73 5.69
C ILE A 37 -4.18 -2.37 4.21
N VAL A 38 -5.28 -2.66 3.52
CA VAL A 38 -5.45 -2.24 2.14
C VAL A 38 -6.81 -1.59 1.96
N ALA A 39 -6.86 -0.54 1.15
CA ALA A 39 -8.11 0.03 0.66
C ALA A 39 -8.11 -0.04 -0.86
N SER A 40 -9.28 -0.19 -1.45
CA SER A 40 -9.42 -0.28 -2.90
C SER A 40 -10.50 0.65 -3.41
N GLN A 41 -10.30 1.14 -4.64
CA GLN A 41 -11.24 1.99 -5.34
C GLN A 41 -11.35 1.48 -6.77
N VAL A 42 -12.56 1.09 -7.16
CA VAL A 42 -12.81 0.62 -8.53
C VAL A 42 -12.99 1.85 -9.43
N VAL A 43 -12.18 1.90 -10.45
CA VAL A 43 -12.20 2.91 -11.50
C VAL A 43 -12.20 2.17 -12.83
N ASP A 44 -11.57 2.69 -13.87
CA ASP A 44 -11.23 1.85 -15.03
C ASP A 44 -9.96 1.07 -14.67
N GLY A 45 -10.15 -0.05 -13.99
CA GLY A 45 -9.12 -0.77 -13.25
C GLY A 45 -9.38 -0.66 -11.76
N THR A 46 -8.35 -0.79 -10.95
CA THR A 46 -8.44 -0.68 -9.49
C THR A 46 -7.26 0.08 -8.94
N ASN A 47 -7.56 1.08 -8.11
CA ASN A 47 -6.55 1.75 -7.29
C ASN A 47 -6.50 1.04 -5.94
N TYR A 48 -5.30 0.66 -5.53
CA TYR A 48 -5.06 0.12 -4.19
C TYR A 48 -4.24 1.11 -3.38
N LEU A 49 -4.58 1.22 -2.11
CA LEU A 49 -3.81 1.98 -1.14
C LEU A 49 -3.42 1.00 -0.04
N PHE A 50 -2.12 0.71 0.06
CA PHE A 50 -1.59 -0.18 1.08
C PHE A 50 -0.95 0.63 2.19
N VAL A 51 -1.36 0.37 3.43
CA VAL A 51 -0.64 0.87 4.60
C VAL A 51 0.31 -0.23 5.03
N CYS A 52 1.59 0.09 5.07
CA CYS A 52 2.64 -0.89 5.29
C CYS A 52 3.55 -0.48 6.44
N THR A 53 4.10 -1.47 7.12
CA THR A 53 5.33 -1.24 7.86
C THR A 53 6.49 -1.48 6.91
N GLY A 54 7.58 -0.76 7.09
CA GLY A 54 8.76 -0.91 6.26
C GLY A 54 10.03 -0.72 7.07
N LYS A 55 11.06 -1.45 6.67
CA LYS A 55 12.34 -1.43 7.36
C LYS A 55 13.46 -1.50 6.31
N VAL A 56 14.38 -0.57 6.36
CA VAL A 56 15.56 -0.60 5.49
C VAL A 56 16.37 -1.86 5.80
N VAL A 57 16.90 -2.51 4.77
CA VAL A 57 17.63 -3.77 4.91
C VAL A 57 19.07 -3.48 5.35
N VAL A 58 19.23 -2.96 6.57
CA VAL A 58 20.52 -2.75 7.25
C VAL A 58 20.35 -3.07 8.73
N PRO A 59 21.44 -3.41 9.44
CA PRO A 59 21.34 -3.69 10.88
C PRO A 59 20.78 -2.49 11.65
N ASN A 60 19.95 -2.76 12.66
CA ASN A 60 19.39 -1.76 13.59
C ASN A 60 18.51 -0.70 12.92
N ALA A 61 17.96 -0.98 11.73
CA ALA A 61 17.06 -0.06 11.07
C ALA A 61 15.74 0.04 11.85
N GLU A 62 15.18 1.25 11.89
CA GLU A 62 13.87 1.50 12.48
C GLU A 62 12.76 1.01 11.57
N THR A 63 11.67 0.52 12.17
CA THR A 63 10.45 0.25 11.45
C THR A 63 9.68 1.55 11.27
N LYS A 64 9.27 1.81 10.04
CA LYS A 64 8.51 3.01 9.68
C LYS A 64 7.19 2.61 9.03
N VAL A 65 6.28 3.56 8.91
CA VAL A 65 4.99 3.35 8.28
C VAL A 65 4.97 4.06 6.93
N TYR A 66 4.47 3.35 5.91
CA TYR A 66 4.40 3.86 4.55
C TYR A 66 3.00 3.70 3.99
N VAL A 67 2.62 4.60 3.09
CA VAL A 67 1.44 4.45 2.25
C VAL A 67 1.92 4.24 0.82
N ILE A 68 1.54 3.12 0.23
CA ILE A 68 1.92 2.76 -1.14
C ILE A 68 0.65 2.66 -1.96
N LYS A 69 0.58 3.47 -3.03
CA LYS A 69 -0.55 3.45 -3.95
C LYS A 69 -0.16 2.73 -5.22
N ILE A 70 -1.00 1.77 -5.62
CA ILE A 70 -0.77 0.93 -6.79
C ILE A 70 -2.03 0.93 -7.64
N TYR A 71 -1.87 1.13 -8.95
CA TYR A 71 -2.94 1.00 -9.92
C TYR A 71 -2.79 -0.32 -10.67
N THR A 72 -3.90 -1.02 -10.85
CA THR A 72 -3.93 -2.24 -11.66
C THR A 72 -5.05 -2.20 -12.68
N LYS A 73 -4.81 -2.81 -13.83
CA LYS A 73 -5.85 -3.06 -14.81
C LYS A 73 -5.58 -4.41 -15.47
N PHE A 74 -6.55 -5.31 -15.37
CA PHE A 74 -6.48 -6.63 -15.99
C PHE A 74 -7.32 -6.62 -17.24
N GLN A 75 -6.74 -7.00 -18.39
CA GLN A 75 -7.42 -7.05 -19.67
C GLN A 75 -7.26 -8.44 -20.27
N HIS A 76 -8.32 -8.92 -20.94
CA HIS A 76 -8.24 -10.20 -21.64
C HIS A 76 -7.13 -10.16 -22.70
N SER A 77 -6.36 -11.23 -22.77
CA SER A 77 -5.31 -11.42 -23.80
C SER A 77 -4.14 -10.44 -23.74
N ILE A 78 -4.06 -9.61 -22.72
CA ILE A 78 -2.98 -8.64 -22.54
C ILE A 78 -2.42 -8.81 -21.12
N ALA A 79 -1.11 -8.65 -20.98
CA ALA A 79 -0.49 -8.67 -19.66
C ALA A 79 -1.12 -7.60 -18.76
N PRO A 80 -1.36 -7.89 -17.49
CA PRO A 80 -1.96 -6.91 -16.59
C PRO A 80 -1.05 -5.68 -16.45
N THR A 81 -1.67 -4.50 -16.37
CA THR A 81 -0.98 -3.28 -16.01
C THR A 81 -0.89 -3.23 -14.48
N VAL A 82 0.31 -3.07 -13.95
CA VAL A 82 0.55 -2.85 -12.52
C VAL A 82 1.52 -1.69 -12.40
N GLU A 83 1.09 -0.62 -11.76
CA GLU A 83 1.85 0.62 -11.70
C GLU A 83 1.89 1.14 -10.27
N ILE A 84 3.09 1.43 -9.76
CA ILE A 84 3.24 2.09 -8.47
C ILE A 84 3.05 3.59 -8.70
N LEU A 85 2.01 4.15 -8.09
CA LEU A 85 1.70 5.57 -8.22
C LEU A 85 2.51 6.41 -7.24
N SER A 86 2.69 5.91 -6.02
CA SER A 86 3.45 6.62 -4.99
C SER A 86 3.88 5.70 -3.86
N ILE A 87 4.98 6.04 -3.24
CA ILE A 87 5.46 5.43 -1.99
C ILE A 87 5.78 6.59 -1.06
N ASP A 88 4.99 6.75 -0.01
CA ASP A 88 5.14 7.87 0.92
C ASP A 88 5.32 7.35 2.34
N GLU A 89 6.33 7.89 3.03
CA GLU A 89 6.51 7.61 4.45
C GLU A 89 5.55 8.46 5.25
N LEU A 90 4.91 7.85 6.27
CA LEU A 90 4.11 8.57 7.25
C LEU A 90 4.96 8.81 8.49
N PRO A 91 5.39 10.05 8.77
CA PRO A 91 6.16 10.32 9.98
C PRO A 91 5.32 10.06 11.23
N ILE A 92 5.93 9.41 12.23
CA ILE A 92 5.25 9.14 13.50
C ILE A 92 4.78 10.43 14.16
N ALA A 93 5.57 11.50 14.04
CA ALA A 93 5.20 12.82 14.57
C ALA A 93 3.87 13.30 13.99
N SER A 94 3.62 13.11 12.68
CA SER A 94 2.36 13.48 12.05
C SER A 94 1.18 12.69 12.60
N LEU A 95 1.39 11.40 12.88
CA LEU A 95 0.35 10.56 13.48
C LEU A 95 0.04 11.00 14.92
N LEU A 96 1.04 11.36 15.69
CA LEU A 96 0.85 11.88 17.04
C LEU A 96 0.12 13.22 17.03
N ASP A 97 0.43 14.10 16.10
CA ASP A 97 -0.24 15.39 15.93
C ASP A 97 -1.72 15.21 15.61
N LEU A 98 -2.05 14.26 14.71
CA LEU A 98 -3.44 13.93 14.41
C LEU A 98 -4.18 13.47 15.66
N LYS A 99 -3.56 12.63 16.46
CA LYS A 99 -4.16 12.12 17.69
C LYS A 99 -4.35 13.23 18.73
N ALA A 100 -3.37 14.13 18.86
CA ALA A 100 -3.43 15.23 19.81
C ALA A 100 -4.43 16.31 19.40
N GLY A 101 -4.67 16.48 18.10
CA GLY A 101 -5.59 17.48 17.57
C GLY A 101 -7.05 17.09 17.59
N VAL A 102 -7.36 15.90 18.07
CA VAL A 102 -8.74 15.37 18.09
C VAL A 102 -9.46 15.74 19.37
#